data_1bc97a87679225ce2efa3be8a0646047
#
_entry.id   1bc97a87679225ce2efa3be8a0646047
#
_cell.length_a   1.000
_cell.length_b   1.000
_cell.length_c   1.000
_cell.angle_alpha   90.00
_cell.angle_beta   90.00
_cell.angle_gamma   90.00
#
_symmetry.space_group_name_H-M   'P 1'
#
loop_
_entity.id
_entity.type
_entity.pdbx_description
1 polymer ?
#
loop_
_entity_poly.entity_id
_entity_poly.type
_entity_poly.pdbx_seq_one_letter_code
_entity_poly.pdbx_strand_id
1 'polypeptide(L)'
;NGAPAAMRATVARDLYLGDDMARVVSRVMGFFLLGPIVVPLLAEGILAVGSWRAVFIVGLALAGVGTVWSLRFGETLAPVDRRPLGWAATGEAFHQIVKSRTTVGYLVALTFTQAAFFVWLGSSQPVFDLVYGRADRFAVMFSAQGVVAAVGFFSVGWFINRYGAHRVATASIGMVLVLNIALVALAAGAGGRPSFWAWFILMTASNVFLCMVTPTGLALALRPMGAIAGTAAGVIGACSTAGSAVLAALVDARISTTVTPMTVGYLLYGILALAAALWARPESRDPTVTRNL
;
A
#
# COMPACT_ATOMS: atom_id res chain seq x y z
N ASN A 1 -2.69 11.29 -5.43
CA ASN A 1 -2.17 10.05 -6.05
C ASN A 1 -3.22 8.96 -6.34
N GLY A 2 -4.50 9.10 -5.90
CA GLY A 2 -5.53 8.09 -6.12
C GLY A 2 -5.97 7.96 -7.58
N ALA A 3 -6.18 9.06 -8.28
CA ALA A 3 -6.66 9.06 -9.65
C ALA A 3 -5.72 8.35 -10.64
N PRO A 4 -4.40 8.66 -10.70
CA PRO A 4 -3.48 7.93 -11.59
C PRO A 4 -3.36 6.45 -11.27
N ALA A 5 -3.52 6.07 -9.99
CA ALA A 5 -3.46 4.66 -9.58
C ALA A 5 -4.68 3.86 -10.07
N ALA A 6 -5.88 4.45 -9.99
CA ALA A 6 -7.10 3.83 -10.48
C ALA A 6 -7.10 3.76 -12.03
N MET A 7 -6.66 4.81 -12.70
CA MET A 7 -6.65 4.89 -14.17
C MET A 7 -5.75 3.84 -14.83
N ARG A 8 -4.66 3.41 -14.20
CA ARG A 8 -3.77 2.39 -14.77
C ARG A 8 -4.49 1.08 -15.11
N ALA A 9 -5.27 0.57 -14.18
CA ALA A 9 -6.01 -0.68 -14.40
C ALA A 9 -7.17 -0.49 -15.39
N THR A 10 -7.81 0.68 -15.38
CA THR A 10 -8.91 1.02 -16.27
C THR A 10 -8.44 1.12 -17.72
N VAL A 11 -7.39 1.91 -17.97
CA VAL A 11 -6.80 2.06 -19.32
C VAL A 11 -6.30 0.72 -19.86
N ALA A 12 -5.64 -0.09 -19.02
CA ALA A 12 -5.20 -1.42 -19.44
C ALA A 12 -6.37 -2.32 -19.84
N ARG A 13 -7.48 -2.26 -19.11
CA ARG A 13 -8.70 -3.02 -19.42
C ARG A 13 -9.38 -2.53 -20.70
N ASP A 14 -9.36 -1.24 -20.96
CA ASP A 14 -10.02 -0.65 -22.13
C ASP A 14 -9.27 -0.95 -23.44
N LEU A 15 -7.95 -1.14 -23.36
CA LEU A 15 -7.08 -1.36 -24.52
C LEU A 15 -6.69 -2.82 -24.75
N TYR A 16 -6.73 -3.66 -23.73
CA TYR A 16 -6.23 -5.04 -23.78
C TYR A 16 -7.22 -6.02 -23.15
N LEU A 17 -7.25 -7.24 -23.67
CA LEU A 17 -8.10 -8.34 -23.18
C LEU A 17 -7.23 -9.55 -22.75
N GLY A 18 -7.73 -10.32 -21.81
CA GLY A 18 -7.14 -11.58 -21.39
C GLY A 18 -5.68 -11.48 -20.94
N ASP A 19 -4.83 -12.31 -21.52
CA ASP A 19 -3.40 -12.44 -21.14
C ASP A 19 -2.58 -11.19 -21.47
N ASP A 20 -2.95 -10.44 -22.50
CA ASP A 20 -2.25 -9.20 -22.88
C ASP A 20 -2.49 -8.10 -21.84
N MET A 21 -3.71 -7.98 -21.33
CA MET A 21 -4.02 -7.09 -20.20
C MET A 21 -3.16 -7.45 -18.98
N ALA A 22 -3.11 -8.73 -18.61
CA ALA A 22 -2.32 -9.19 -17.46
C ALA A 22 -0.83 -8.86 -17.64
N ARG A 23 -0.30 -9.03 -18.83
CA ARG A 23 1.10 -8.71 -19.18
C ARG A 23 1.41 -7.22 -19.05
N VAL A 24 0.53 -6.36 -19.57
CA VAL A 24 0.69 -4.89 -19.48
C VAL A 24 0.59 -4.43 -18.04
N VAL A 25 -0.42 -4.86 -17.28
CA VAL A 25 -0.59 -4.51 -15.87
C VAL A 25 0.63 -4.95 -15.05
N SER A 26 1.16 -6.15 -15.28
CA SER A 26 2.35 -6.64 -14.57
C SER A 26 3.58 -5.79 -14.86
N ARG A 27 3.80 -5.35 -16.11
CA ARG A 27 4.90 -4.45 -16.47
C ARG A 27 4.77 -3.09 -15.78
N VAL A 28 3.57 -2.50 -15.80
CA VAL A 28 3.29 -1.22 -15.15
C VAL A 28 3.51 -1.32 -13.62
N MET A 29 3.10 -2.42 -13.00
CA MET A 29 3.36 -2.68 -11.58
C MET A 29 4.85 -2.85 -11.30
N GLY A 30 5.61 -3.52 -12.19
CA GLY A 30 7.07 -3.62 -12.09
C GLY A 30 7.73 -2.25 -12.04
N PHE A 31 7.36 -1.34 -12.94
CA PHE A 31 7.87 0.04 -12.92
C PHE A 31 7.49 0.81 -11.64
N PHE A 32 6.26 0.62 -11.15
CA PHE A 32 5.83 1.27 -9.91
C PHE A 32 6.68 0.84 -8.70
N LEU A 33 7.08 -0.43 -8.65
CA LEU A 33 7.93 -0.96 -7.58
C LEU A 33 9.38 -0.46 -7.63
N LEU A 34 9.84 0.04 -8.78
CA LEU A 34 11.15 0.70 -8.86
C LEU A 34 11.17 2.06 -8.12
N GLY A 35 10.01 2.71 -7.94
CA GLY A 35 9.91 4.01 -7.27
C GLY A 35 10.60 4.03 -5.90
N PRO A 36 10.18 3.22 -4.92
CA PRO A 36 10.81 3.18 -3.59
C PRO A 36 12.29 2.79 -3.60
N ILE A 37 12.76 2.13 -4.66
CA ILE A 37 14.17 1.72 -4.81
C ILE A 37 15.00 2.88 -5.38
N VAL A 38 14.53 3.50 -6.44
CA VAL A 38 15.30 4.45 -7.24
C VAL A 38 15.17 5.89 -6.71
N VAL A 39 13.97 6.28 -6.25
CA VAL A 39 13.71 7.67 -5.85
C VAL A 39 14.60 8.16 -4.69
N PRO A 40 14.84 7.40 -3.60
CA PRO A 40 15.72 7.85 -2.54
C PRO A 40 17.17 8.05 -3.00
N LEU A 41 17.69 7.16 -3.85
CA LEU A 41 19.04 7.27 -4.41
C LEU A 41 19.18 8.46 -5.35
N LEU A 42 18.16 8.71 -6.18
CA LEU A 42 18.13 9.91 -7.03
C LEU A 42 18.07 11.19 -6.19
N ALA A 43 17.25 11.21 -5.13
CA ALA A 43 17.15 12.36 -4.24
C ALA A 43 18.49 12.63 -3.55
N GLU A 44 19.19 11.61 -3.06
CA GLU A 44 20.51 11.74 -2.47
C GLU A 44 21.53 12.28 -3.48
N GLY A 45 21.55 11.74 -4.71
CA GLY A 45 22.42 12.22 -5.78
C GLY A 45 22.15 13.70 -6.15
N ILE A 46 20.90 14.14 -6.18
CA ILE A 46 20.53 15.53 -6.40
C ILE A 46 20.99 16.41 -5.23
N LEU A 47 20.83 15.95 -4.02
CA LEU A 47 21.25 16.68 -2.81
C LEU A 47 22.78 16.82 -2.70
N ALA A 48 23.54 15.88 -3.26
CA ALA A 48 25.01 15.94 -3.26
C ALA A 48 25.55 17.08 -4.14
N VAL A 49 24.81 17.48 -5.18
CA VAL A 49 25.25 18.53 -6.15
C VAL A 49 24.38 19.79 -6.12
N GLY A 50 23.27 19.77 -5.36
CA GLY A 50 22.29 20.84 -5.36
C GLY A 50 21.60 21.03 -4.01
N SER A 51 20.51 21.79 -4.02
CA SER A 51 19.70 22.05 -2.84
C SER A 51 18.46 21.14 -2.80
N TRP A 52 17.81 21.03 -1.63
CA TRP A 52 16.54 20.32 -1.47
C TRP A 52 15.47 20.81 -2.48
N ARG A 53 15.53 22.09 -2.91
CA ARG A 53 14.62 22.65 -3.91
C ARG A 53 14.78 21.97 -5.28
N ALA A 54 15.98 21.52 -5.63
CA ALA A 54 16.23 20.82 -6.89
C ALA A 54 15.46 19.49 -6.97
N VAL A 55 15.29 18.78 -5.85
CA VAL A 55 14.48 17.55 -5.79
C VAL A 55 13.03 17.83 -6.18
N PHE A 56 12.45 18.94 -5.67
CA PHE A 56 11.08 19.34 -6.03
C PHE A 56 10.96 19.82 -7.48
N ILE A 57 11.98 20.53 -7.99
CA ILE A 57 12.01 20.97 -9.40
C ILE A 57 12.04 19.77 -10.33
N VAL A 58 12.87 18.75 -10.05
CA VAL A 58 12.90 17.50 -10.82
C VAL A 58 11.55 16.78 -10.73
N GLY A 59 10.95 16.69 -9.54
CA GLY A 59 9.61 16.13 -9.37
C GLY A 59 8.55 16.88 -10.19
N LEU A 60 8.59 18.21 -10.18
CA LEU A 60 7.68 19.05 -10.97
C LEU A 60 7.89 18.86 -12.48
N ALA A 61 9.13 18.79 -12.94
CA ALA A 61 9.45 18.53 -14.36
C ALA A 61 8.92 17.17 -14.81
N LEU A 62 9.12 16.11 -14.01
CA LEU A 62 8.58 14.78 -14.29
C LEU A 62 7.04 14.78 -14.31
N ALA A 63 6.40 15.49 -13.38
CA ALA A 63 4.95 15.66 -13.37
C ALA A 63 4.46 16.42 -14.63
N GLY A 64 5.19 17.46 -15.05
CA GLY A 64 4.91 18.21 -16.28
C GLY A 64 5.00 17.32 -17.53
N VAL A 65 6.05 16.55 -17.66
CA VAL A 65 6.21 15.57 -18.76
C VAL A 65 5.06 14.55 -18.74
N GLY A 66 4.73 14.01 -17.57
CA GLY A 66 3.62 13.07 -17.43
C GLY A 66 2.27 13.68 -17.82
N THR A 67 2.04 14.94 -17.45
CA THR A 67 0.81 15.68 -17.83
C THR A 67 0.73 15.89 -19.34
N VAL A 68 1.78 16.39 -19.97
CA VAL A 68 1.83 16.60 -21.44
C VAL A 68 1.62 15.28 -22.17
N TRP A 69 2.21 14.20 -21.69
CA TRP A 69 2.02 12.87 -22.28
C TRP A 69 0.58 12.38 -22.11
N SER A 70 0.00 12.56 -20.93
CA SER A 70 -1.39 12.19 -20.65
C SER A 70 -2.38 12.95 -21.55
N LEU A 71 -2.14 14.23 -21.80
CA LEU A 71 -2.97 15.04 -22.72
C LEU A 71 -2.92 14.55 -24.17
N ARG A 72 -1.79 13.93 -24.59
CA ARG A 72 -1.63 13.35 -25.92
C ARG A 72 -2.21 11.95 -26.06
N PHE A 73 -2.50 11.29 -24.96
CA PHE A 73 -2.92 9.89 -24.97
C PHE A 73 -4.36 9.68 -25.47
N GLY A 74 -5.17 10.74 -25.48
CA GLY A 74 -6.58 10.68 -25.89
C GLY A 74 -7.47 9.87 -24.96
N GLU A 75 -8.76 9.79 -25.28
CA GLU A 75 -9.76 9.05 -24.52
C GLU A 75 -9.78 7.60 -24.99
N THR A 76 -9.61 6.65 -24.06
CA THR A 76 -9.58 5.21 -24.36
C THR A 76 -10.94 4.54 -24.29
N LEU A 77 -11.91 5.17 -23.59
CA LEU A 77 -13.24 4.58 -23.41
C LEU A 77 -14.15 4.88 -24.59
N ALA A 78 -14.75 3.83 -25.17
CA ALA A 78 -15.70 3.98 -26.27
C ALA A 78 -16.87 4.91 -25.87
N PRO A 79 -17.36 5.78 -26.76
CA PRO A 79 -18.44 6.72 -26.46
C PRO A 79 -19.70 6.08 -25.88
N VAL A 80 -20.02 4.86 -26.31
CA VAL A 80 -21.19 4.07 -25.88
C VAL A 80 -21.09 3.62 -24.42
N ASP A 81 -19.87 3.44 -23.91
CA ASP A 81 -19.60 2.97 -22.55
C ASP A 81 -19.39 4.10 -21.54
N ARG A 82 -19.38 5.35 -22.02
CA ARG A 82 -19.18 6.53 -21.18
C ARG A 82 -20.39 6.74 -20.27
N ARG A 83 -20.19 6.56 -18.99
CA ARG A 83 -21.21 6.87 -17.98
C ARG A 83 -20.95 8.26 -17.43
N PRO A 84 -22.01 9.11 -17.23
CA PRO A 84 -21.82 10.39 -16.62
C PRO A 84 -21.25 10.21 -15.20
N LEU A 85 -20.18 10.96 -14.91
CA LEU A 85 -19.65 11.07 -13.55
C LEU A 85 -20.69 11.77 -12.70
N GLY A 86 -21.42 11.02 -11.86
CA GLY A 86 -22.48 11.57 -11.02
C GLY A 86 -22.19 11.28 -9.54
N TRP A 87 -22.46 12.25 -8.70
CA TRP A 87 -22.45 12.07 -7.24
C TRP A 87 -23.36 10.93 -6.80
N ALA A 88 -24.42 10.66 -7.55
CA ALA A 88 -25.34 9.54 -7.33
C ALA A 88 -24.62 8.17 -7.43
N ALA A 89 -23.78 7.96 -8.45
CA ALA A 89 -23.03 6.72 -8.62
C ALA A 89 -22.01 6.51 -7.49
N THR A 90 -21.37 7.59 -7.03
CA THR A 90 -20.45 7.54 -5.89
C THR A 90 -21.20 7.28 -4.58
N GLY A 91 -22.37 7.90 -4.40
CA GLY A 91 -23.25 7.67 -3.25
C GLY A 91 -23.80 6.24 -3.20
N GLU A 92 -24.19 5.68 -4.34
CA GLU A 92 -24.61 4.27 -4.46
C GLU A 92 -23.46 3.32 -4.09
N ALA A 93 -22.25 3.56 -4.63
CA ALA A 93 -21.09 2.76 -4.27
C ALA A 93 -20.77 2.84 -2.77
N PHE A 94 -20.83 4.04 -2.18
CA PHE A 94 -20.61 4.21 -0.74
C PHE A 94 -21.66 3.44 0.08
N HIS A 95 -22.94 3.52 -0.31
CA HIS A 95 -24.01 2.80 0.35
C HIS A 95 -23.83 1.27 0.29
N GLN A 96 -23.44 0.75 -0.87
CA GLN A 96 -23.15 -0.68 -1.04
C GLN A 96 -21.92 -1.13 -0.23
N ILE A 97 -20.86 -0.30 -0.17
CA ILE A 97 -19.67 -0.55 0.65
C ILE A 97 -20.08 -0.69 2.13
N VAL A 98 -20.83 0.26 2.66
CA VAL A 98 -21.22 0.26 4.08
C VAL A 98 -22.13 -0.93 4.43
N LYS A 99 -22.95 -1.40 3.52
CA LYS A 99 -23.78 -2.60 3.70
C LYS A 99 -22.99 -3.91 3.69
N SER A 100 -21.86 -3.96 3.00
CA SER A 100 -21.05 -5.18 2.90
C SER A 100 -20.07 -5.27 4.07
N ARG A 101 -20.33 -6.19 4.98
CA ARG A 101 -19.44 -6.49 6.12
C ARG A 101 -18.03 -6.86 5.67
N THR A 102 -17.91 -7.62 4.59
CA THR A 102 -16.62 -8.03 4.01
C THR A 102 -15.85 -6.81 3.51
N THR A 103 -16.50 -5.93 2.75
CA THR A 103 -15.87 -4.74 2.19
C THR A 103 -15.45 -3.76 3.28
N VAL A 104 -16.32 -3.48 4.26
CA VAL A 104 -16.00 -2.60 5.39
C VAL A 104 -14.84 -3.17 6.21
N GLY A 105 -14.85 -4.45 6.54
CA GLY A 105 -13.78 -5.05 7.31
C GLY A 105 -12.43 -4.99 6.61
N TYR A 106 -12.38 -5.27 5.29
CA TYR A 106 -11.13 -5.11 4.54
C TYR A 106 -10.74 -3.65 4.29
N LEU A 107 -11.70 -2.72 4.14
CA LEU A 107 -11.41 -1.28 4.10
C LEU A 107 -10.69 -0.83 5.37
N VAL A 108 -11.21 -1.22 6.54
CA VAL A 108 -10.63 -0.89 7.84
C VAL A 108 -9.25 -1.54 7.99
N ALA A 109 -9.11 -2.82 7.64
CA ALA A 109 -7.83 -3.53 7.66
C ALA A 109 -6.79 -2.85 6.76
N LEU A 110 -7.17 -2.46 5.54
CA LEU A 110 -6.32 -1.71 4.61
C LEU A 110 -5.93 -0.34 5.17
N THR A 111 -6.85 0.36 5.82
CA THR A 111 -6.56 1.66 6.45
C THR A 111 -5.45 1.53 7.50
N PHE A 112 -5.54 0.57 8.39
CA PHE A 112 -4.52 0.37 9.43
C PHE A 112 -3.19 -0.15 8.88
N THR A 113 -3.22 -1.07 7.90
CA THR A 113 -1.97 -1.55 7.27
C THR A 113 -1.28 -0.45 6.46
N GLN A 114 -2.03 0.38 5.73
CA GLN A 114 -1.48 1.56 5.07
C GLN A 114 -0.98 2.61 6.06
N ALA A 115 -1.65 2.79 7.21
CA ALA A 115 -1.18 3.70 8.27
C ALA A 115 0.20 3.27 8.78
N ALA A 116 0.41 1.98 9.04
CA ALA A 116 1.74 1.46 9.41
C ALA A 116 2.78 1.76 8.31
N PHE A 117 2.44 1.52 7.04
CA PHE A 117 3.34 1.83 5.93
C PHE A 117 3.65 3.32 5.82
N PHE A 118 2.67 4.21 6.06
CA PHE A 118 2.90 5.66 6.03
C PHE A 118 3.73 6.13 7.21
N VAL A 119 3.59 5.53 8.39
CA VAL A 119 4.53 5.74 9.51
C VAL A 119 5.95 5.38 9.09
N TRP A 120 6.16 4.26 8.37
CA TRP A 120 7.48 3.94 7.83
C TRP A 120 7.98 5.04 6.89
N LEU A 121 7.17 5.48 5.93
CA LEU A 121 7.59 6.52 4.99
C LEU A 121 7.93 7.85 5.65
N GLY A 122 7.14 8.27 6.65
CA GLY A 122 7.34 9.55 7.35
C GLY A 122 8.46 9.52 8.37
N SER A 123 8.60 8.40 9.08
CA SER A 123 9.47 8.31 10.27
C SER A 123 10.78 7.59 10.04
N SER A 124 10.97 6.88 8.92
CA SER A 124 12.19 6.12 8.70
C SER A 124 13.44 7.01 8.70
N GLN A 125 13.43 8.11 7.96
CA GLN A 125 14.58 9.02 7.91
C GLN A 125 14.88 9.66 9.27
N PRO A 126 13.91 10.23 10.02
CA PRO A 126 14.14 10.68 11.39
C PRO A 126 14.70 9.60 12.33
N VAL A 127 14.24 8.36 12.22
CA VAL A 127 14.77 7.25 13.03
C VAL A 127 16.22 6.93 12.68
N PHE A 128 16.56 6.88 11.39
CA PHE A 128 17.96 6.69 10.97
C PHE A 128 18.88 7.80 11.49
N ASP A 129 18.43 9.04 11.45
CA ASP A 129 19.19 10.22 11.87
C ASP A 129 19.22 10.38 13.40
N LEU A 130 18.05 10.63 14.03
CA LEU A 130 17.94 11.04 15.42
C LEU A 130 18.18 9.88 16.42
N VAL A 131 17.81 8.65 16.07
CA VAL A 131 17.96 7.50 16.97
C VAL A 131 19.31 6.82 16.77
N TYR A 132 19.73 6.64 15.51
CA TYR A 132 20.90 5.83 15.18
C TYR A 132 22.10 6.63 14.65
N GLY A 133 21.96 7.92 14.32
CA GLY A 133 23.03 8.77 13.77
C GLY A 133 23.57 8.22 12.43
N ARG A 134 22.70 7.67 11.58
CA ARG A 134 23.03 7.02 10.31
C ARG A 134 22.31 7.61 9.11
N ALA A 135 22.11 8.93 9.12
CA ALA A 135 21.45 9.65 8.02
C ALA A 135 22.15 9.40 6.67
N ASP A 136 23.47 9.28 6.67
CA ASP A 136 24.32 9.01 5.50
C ASP A 136 24.01 7.67 4.80
N ARG A 137 23.46 6.70 5.52
CA ARG A 137 23.13 5.36 4.98
C ARG A 137 21.65 5.19 4.66
N PHE A 138 20.83 6.18 4.95
CA PHE A 138 19.38 6.08 4.81
C PHE A 138 18.95 5.67 3.40
N ALA A 139 19.39 6.40 2.36
CA ALA A 139 18.93 6.15 0.99
C ALA A 139 19.28 4.74 0.50
N VAL A 140 20.51 4.29 0.75
CA VAL A 140 20.97 2.94 0.35
C VAL A 140 20.18 1.86 1.08
N MET A 141 20.01 2.00 2.40
CA MET A 141 19.30 0.99 3.20
C MET A 141 17.80 0.97 2.92
N PHE A 142 17.18 2.15 2.73
CA PHE A 142 15.79 2.26 2.35
C PHE A 142 15.54 1.62 0.96
N SER A 143 16.45 1.86 0.02
CA SER A 143 16.39 1.23 -1.31
C SER A 143 16.59 -0.29 -1.25
N ALA A 144 17.53 -0.77 -0.45
CA ALA A 144 17.72 -2.21 -0.23
C ALA A 144 16.46 -2.88 0.36
N GLN A 145 15.80 -2.22 1.32
CA GLN A 145 14.51 -2.67 1.83
C GLN A 145 13.44 -2.69 0.75
N GLY A 146 13.41 -1.68 -0.13
CA GLY A 146 12.51 -1.64 -1.29
C GLY A 146 12.67 -2.85 -2.20
N VAL A 147 13.90 -3.31 -2.45
CA VAL A 147 14.18 -4.54 -3.21
C VAL A 147 13.58 -5.76 -2.52
N VAL A 148 13.80 -5.90 -1.21
CA VAL A 148 13.26 -7.04 -0.44
C VAL A 148 11.72 -7.01 -0.42
N ALA A 149 11.12 -5.82 -0.26
CA ALA A 149 9.68 -5.64 -0.32
C ALA A 149 9.09 -5.99 -1.70
N ALA A 150 9.81 -5.67 -2.79
CA ALA A 150 9.43 -6.04 -4.15
C ALA A 150 9.37 -7.56 -4.34
N VAL A 151 10.32 -8.32 -3.79
CA VAL A 151 10.29 -9.79 -3.80
C VAL A 151 9.02 -10.30 -3.11
N GLY A 152 8.68 -9.76 -1.94
CA GLY A 152 7.43 -10.08 -1.24
C GLY A 152 6.20 -9.80 -2.09
N PHE A 153 6.14 -8.63 -2.72
CA PHE A 153 5.03 -8.24 -3.57
C PHE A 153 4.86 -9.16 -4.79
N PHE A 154 5.93 -9.50 -5.49
CA PHE A 154 5.85 -10.40 -6.66
C PHE A 154 5.48 -11.83 -6.27
N SER A 155 5.83 -12.28 -5.09
CA SER A 155 5.48 -13.62 -4.61
C SER A 155 3.99 -13.77 -4.22
N VAL A 156 3.27 -12.64 -4.00
CA VAL A 156 1.85 -12.65 -3.59
C VAL A 156 0.97 -13.49 -4.51
N GLY A 157 1.13 -13.37 -5.84
CA GLY A 157 0.33 -14.11 -6.80
C GLY A 157 0.47 -15.63 -6.62
N TRP A 158 1.70 -16.10 -6.41
CA TRP A 158 1.96 -17.51 -6.16
C TRP A 158 1.29 -17.99 -4.85
N PHE A 159 1.39 -17.21 -3.77
CA PHE A 159 0.75 -17.53 -2.49
C PHE A 159 -0.77 -17.55 -2.62
N ILE A 160 -1.37 -16.58 -3.32
CA ILE A 160 -2.82 -16.53 -3.54
C ILE A 160 -3.30 -17.77 -4.29
N ASN A 161 -2.61 -18.17 -5.36
CA ASN A 161 -2.95 -19.35 -6.14
C ASN A 161 -2.88 -20.64 -5.31
N ARG A 162 -1.91 -20.71 -4.38
CA ARG A 162 -1.69 -21.91 -3.55
C ARG A 162 -2.63 -22.00 -2.35
N TYR A 163 -2.87 -20.87 -1.66
CA TYR A 163 -3.53 -20.84 -0.35
C TYR A 163 -4.84 -20.05 -0.34
N GLY A 164 -5.13 -19.27 -1.38
CA GLY A 164 -6.27 -18.38 -1.47
C GLY A 164 -6.04 -17.02 -0.81
N ALA A 165 -6.66 -15.97 -1.36
CA ALA A 165 -6.44 -14.57 -0.97
C ALA A 165 -6.74 -14.30 0.52
N HIS A 166 -7.81 -14.87 1.07
CA HIS A 166 -8.18 -14.65 2.47
C HIS A 166 -7.13 -15.18 3.44
N ARG A 167 -6.63 -16.40 3.20
CA ARG A 167 -5.59 -17.01 4.06
C ARG A 167 -4.27 -16.23 3.96
N VAL A 168 -3.90 -15.81 2.75
CA VAL A 168 -2.69 -15.01 2.53
C VAL A 168 -2.79 -13.67 3.24
N ALA A 169 -3.92 -12.95 3.10
CA ALA A 169 -4.13 -11.68 3.80
C ALA A 169 -4.06 -11.84 5.33
N THR A 170 -4.80 -12.80 5.88
CA THR A 170 -4.85 -13.02 7.33
C THR A 170 -3.50 -13.49 7.88
N ALA A 171 -2.81 -14.40 7.18
CA ALA A 171 -1.49 -14.87 7.58
C ALA A 171 -0.44 -13.75 7.52
N SER A 172 -0.49 -12.90 6.48
CA SER A 172 0.42 -11.76 6.36
C SER A 172 0.20 -10.75 7.48
N ILE A 173 -1.05 -10.39 7.80
CA ILE A 173 -1.34 -9.50 8.94
C ILE A 173 -0.91 -10.16 10.26
N GLY A 174 -1.15 -11.45 10.44
CA GLY A 174 -0.69 -12.20 11.61
C GLY A 174 0.83 -12.19 11.76
N MET A 175 1.57 -12.36 10.67
CA MET A 175 3.03 -12.30 10.68
C MET A 175 3.53 -10.88 10.99
N VAL A 176 2.91 -9.84 10.42
CA VAL A 176 3.17 -8.44 10.80
C VAL A 176 3.00 -8.27 12.31
N LEU A 177 1.92 -8.80 12.89
CA LEU A 177 1.67 -8.71 14.33
C LEU A 177 2.77 -9.40 15.14
N VAL A 178 3.14 -10.63 14.80
CA VAL A 178 4.22 -11.38 15.49
C VAL A 178 5.54 -10.62 15.44
N LEU A 179 5.93 -10.11 14.27
CA LEU A 179 7.16 -9.34 14.10
C LEU A 179 7.13 -8.03 14.88
N ASN A 180 5.97 -7.38 14.97
CA ASN A 180 5.82 -6.14 15.72
C ASN A 180 5.79 -6.37 17.25
N ILE A 181 5.27 -7.50 17.73
CA ILE A 181 5.44 -7.90 19.13
C ILE A 181 6.93 -8.06 19.45
N ALA A 182 7.68 -8.74 18.59
CA ALA A 182 9.12 -8.89 18.76
C ALA A 182 9.85 -7.52 18.71
N LEU A 183 9.46 -6.61 17.84
CA LEU A 183 9.99 -5.25 17.76
C LEU A 183 9.72 -4.44 19.03
N VAL A 184 8.51 -4.51 19.58
CA VAL A 184 8.15 -3.83 20.84
C VAL A 184 8.93 -4.42 22.00
N ALA A 185 9.05 -5.74 22.10
CA ALA A 185 9.83 -6.39 23.13
C ALA A 185 11.32 -6.02 23.05
N LEU A 186 11.86 -5.98 21.82
CA LEU A 186 13.24 -5.56 21.58
C LEU A 186 13.47 -4.09 21.96
N ALA A 187 12.54 -3.20 21.62
CA ALA A 187 12.61 -1.79 21.96
C ALA A 187 12.49 -1.58 23.48
N ALA A 188 11.56 -2.27 24.14
CA ALA A 188 11.38 -2.18 25.60
C ALA A 188 12.62 -2.67 26.36
N GLY A 189 13.20 -3.80 25.97
CA GLY A 189 14.42 -4.35 26.57
C GLY A 189 15.67 -3.49 26.41
N ALA A 190 15.66 -2.61 25.40
CA ALA A 190 16.79 -1.72 25.07
C ALA A 190 16.51 -0.23 25.40
N GLY A 191 15.53 0.07 26.26
CA GLY A 191 15.19 1.45 26.61
C GLY A 191 14.79 2.33 25.42
N GLY A 192 14.18 1.74 24.38
CA GLY A 192 13.74 2.43 23.17
C GLY A 192 14.81 2.60 22.10
N ARG A 193 16.02 2.07 22.30
CA ARG A 193 17.15 2.14 21.35
C ARG A 193 17.80 0.77 21.15
N PRO A 194 17.09 -0.18 20.50
CA PRO A 194 17.65 -1.49 20.20
C PRO A 194 18.82 -1.39 19.22
N SER A 195 19.57 -2.50 19.05
CA SER A 195 20.62 -2.52 18.03
C SER A 195 20.03 -2.25 16.64
N PHE A 196 20.71 -1.42 15.84
CA PHE A 196 20.24 -0.98 14.53
C PHE A 196 19.88 -2.17 13.62
N TRP A 197 20.76 -3.18 13.55
CA TRP A 197 20.54 -4.31 12.65
C TRP A 197 19.36 -5.19 13.07
N ALA A 198 19.17 -5.43 14.38
CA ALA A 198 18.02 -6.19 14.84
C ALA A 198 16.71 -5.46 14.54
N TRP A 199 16.64 -4.14 14.81
CA TRP A 199 15.51 -3.32 14.46
C TRP A 199 15.26 -3.29 12.95
N PHE A 200 16.29 -3.04 12.14
CA PHE A 200 16.16 -2.89 10.69
C PHE A 200 15.71 -4.18 10.01
N ILE A 201 16.26 -5.34 10.42
CA ILE A 201 15.89 -6.66 9.85
C ILE A 201 14.43 -7.00 10.19
N LEU A 202 14.02 -6.84 11.44
CA LEU A 202 12.63 -7.11 11.85
C LEU A 202 11.65 -6.16 11.17
N MET A 203 12.02 -4.89 11.03
CA MET A 203 11.21 -3.88 10.36
C MET A 203 11.09 -4.16 8.87
N THR A 204 12.19 -4.55 8.22
CA THR A 204 12.20 -4.98 6.81
C THR A 204 11.30 -6.19 6.62
N ALA A 205 11.41 -7.21 7.45
CA ALA A 205 10.56 -8.39 7.38
C ALA A 205 9.06 -8.03 7.58
N SER A 206 8.75 -7.15 8.54
CA SER A 206 7.38 -6.66 8.76
C SER A 206 6.83 -5.96 7.52
N ASN A 207 7.60 -5.07 6.88
CA ASN A 207 7.19 -4.34 5.69
C ASN A 207 6.98 -5.26 4.46
N VAL A 208 7.72 -6.35 4.33
CA VAL A 208 7.47 -7.37 3.28
C VAL A 208 6.06 -7.93 3.40
N PHE A 209 5.66 -8.37 4.59
CA PHE A 209 4.31 -8.89 4.81
C PHE A 209 3.24 -7.79 4.67
N LEU A 210 3.53 -6.56 5.08
CA LEU A 210 2.64 -5.42 4.87
C LEU A 210 2.34 -5.18 3.38
N CYS A 211 3.38 -5.25 2.52
CA CYS A 211 3.21 -5.13 1.07
C CYS A 211 2.33 -6.24 0.47
N MET A 212 2.28 -7.43 1.08
CA MET A 212 1.41 -8.52 0.65
C MET A 212 -0.07 -8.29 0.99
N VAL A 213 -0.36 -7.53 2.05
CA VAL A 213 -1.74 -7.27 2.50
C VAL A 213 -2.51 -6.38 1.52
N THR A 214 -1.88 -5.37 0.95
CA THR A 214 -2.56 -4.38 0.10
C THR A 214 -3.27 -5.00 -1.11
N PRO A 215 -2.60 -5.79 -1.99
CA PRO A 215 -3.28 -6.38 -3.13
C PRO A 215 -4.30 -7.45 -2.73
N THR A 216 -4.02 -8.24 -1.70
CA THR A 216 -4.94 -9.27 -1.21
C THR A 216 -6.17 -8.68 -0.55
N GLY A 217 -6.00 -7.68 0.30
CA GLY A 217 -7.08 -6.99 0.99
C GLY A 217 -7.99 -6.23 0.03
N LEU A 218 -7.42 -5.54 -0.97
CA LEU A 218 -8.21 -4.85 -2.00
C LEU A 218 -9.03 -5.82 -2.84
N ALA A 219 -8.44 -6.93 -3.28
CA ALA A 219 -9.16 -7.97 -4.03
C ALA A 219 -10.34 -8.55 -3.23
N LEU A 220 -10.15 -8.77 -1.92
CA LEU A 220 -11.20 -9.25 -1.04
C LEU A 220 -12.27 -8.20 -0.74
N ALA A 221 -11.89 -6.93 -0.58
CA ALA A 221 -12.82 -5.83 -0.39
C ALA A 221 -13.72 -5.61 -1.60
N LEU A 222 -13.21 -5.81 -2.82
CA LEU A 222 -13.94 -5.62 -4.07
C LEU A 222 -14.78 -6.83 -4.49
N ARG A 223 -14.56 -8.00 -3.90
CA ARG A 223 -15.24 -9.23 -4.29
C ARG A 223 -16.78 -9.13 -4.26
N PRO A 224 -17.42 -8.49 -3.26
CA PRO A 224 -18.88 -8.32 -3.24
C PRO A 224 -19.39 -7.19 -4.15
N MET A 225 -18.51 -6.38 -4.74
CA MET A 225 -18.88 -5.13 -5.41
C MET A 225 -19.28 -5.30 -6.88
N GLY A 226 -19.02 -6.45 -7.52
CA GLY A 226 -19.51 -6.79 -8.87
C GLY A 226 -19.38 -5.65 -9.89
N ALA A 227 -20.51 -5.20 -10.43
CA ALA A 227 -20.57 -4.20 -11.49
C ALA A 227 -20.06 -2.79 -11.07
N ILE A 228 -20.02 -2.48 -9.77
CA ILE A 228 -19.54 -1.19 -9.25
C ILE A 228 -18.09 -1.26 -8.74
N ALA A 229 -17.38 -2.37 -8.97
CA ALA A 229 -16.03 -2.58 -8.42
C ALA A 229 -15.04 -1.45 -8.74
N GLY A 230 -15.14 -0.83 -9.92
CA GLY A 230 -14.28 0.30 -10.31
C GLY A 230 -14.51 1.55 -9.42
N THR A 231 -15.78 1.95 -9.24
CA THR A 231 -16.14 3.08 -8.37
C THR A 231 -15.84 2.76 -6.91
N ALA A 232 -16.15 1.52 -6.47
CA ALA A 232 -15.84 1.06 -5.12
C ALA A 232 -14.34 1.05 -4.83
N ALA A 233 -13.49 0.66 -5.78
CA ALA A 233 -12.03 0.73 -5.64
C ALA A 233 -11.53 2.16 -5.43
N GLY A 234 -12.11 3.12 -6.15
CA GLY A 234 -11.81 4.54 -5.95
C GLY A 234 -12.19 5.04 -4.56
N VAL A 235 -13.40 4.72 -4.09
CA VAL A 235 -13.89 5.10 -2.75
C VAL A 235 -13.04 4.44 -1.66
N ILE A 236 -12.80 3.12 -1.75
CA ILE A 236 -11.97 2.36 -0.80
C ILE A 236 -10.56 2.96 -0.75
N GLY A 237 -9.96 3.21 -1.92
CA GLY A 237 -8.62 3.79 -2.01
C GLY A 237 -8.54 5.19 -1.39
N ALA A 238 -9.51 6.06 -1.65
CA ALA A 238 -9.56 7.41 -1.09
C ALA A 238 -9.74 7.38 0.44
N CYS A 239 -10.73 6.62 0.93
CA CYS A 239 -11.00 6.50 2.37
C CYS A 239 -9.83 5.88 3.14
N SER A 240 -9.24 4.78 2.62
CA SER A 240 -8.11 4.14 3.26
C SER A 240 -6.88 5.05 3.28
N THR A 241 -6.58 5.76 2.19
CA THR A 241 -5.43 6.66 2.11
C THR A 241 -5.59 7.88 3.04
N ALA A 242 -6.76 8.51 3.05
CA ALA A 242 -7.04 9.64 3.94
C ALA A 242 -6.96 9.24 5.41
N GLY A 243 -7.62 8.13 5.77
CA GLY A 243 -7.59 7.60 7.14
C GLY A 243 -6.17 7.22 7.58
N SER A 244 -5.41 6.55 6.72
CA SER A 244 -4.03 6.16 7.04
C SER A 244 -3.08 7.34 7.18
N ALA A 245 -3.25 8.42 6.41
CA ALA A 245 -2.43 9.62 6.55
C ALA A 245 -2.63 10.29 7.92
N VAL A 246 -3.88 10.40 8.38
CA VAL A 246 -4.19 10.93 9.72
C VAL A 246 -3.60 10.05 10.81
N LEU A 247 -3.79 8.73 10.72
CA LEU A 247 -3.27 7.78 11.70
C LEU A 247 -1.73 7.80 11.74
N ALA A 248 -1.07 7.86 10.58
CA ALA A 248 0.39 7.96 10.51
C ALA A 248 0.90 9.23 11.17
N ALA A 249 0.29 10.38 10.90
CA ALA A 249 0.67 11.66 11.50
C ALA A 249 0.61 11.64 13.04
N LEU A 250 -0.34 10.89 13.63
CA LEU A 250 -0.43 10.73 15.10
C LEU A 250 0.76 10.01 15.71
N VAL A 251 1.36 9.07 14.98
CA VAL A 251 2.57 8.35 15.42
C VAL A 251 3.82 9.17 15.12
N ASP A 252 3.92 9.71 13.89
CA ASP A 252 5.07 10.49 13.43
C ASP A 252 5.35 11.70 14.35
N ALA A 253 4.28 12.37 14.82
CA ALA A 253 4.40 13.49 15.77
C ALA A 253 5.01 13.11 17.13
N ARG A 254 5.13 11.82 17.47
CA ARG A 254 5.68 11.33 18.73
C ARG A 254 7.11 10.79 18.60
N ILE A 255 7.64 10.72 17.39
CA ILE A 255 9.01 10.23 17.17
C ILE A 255 10.01 11.32 17.52
N SER A 256 10.93 10.98 18.40
CA SER A 256 11.99 11.89 18.85
C SER A 256 13.34 11.15 18.91
N THR A 257 13.63 10.53 20.04
CA THR A 257 14.94 9.91 20.32
C THR A 257 14.88 8.39 20.48
N THR A 258 13.70 7.79 20.28
CA THR A 258 13.50 6.35 20.45
C THR A 258 12.63 5.78 19.31
N VAL A 259 12.78 4.49 19.04
CA VAL A 259 11.92 3.78 18.07
C VAL A 259 10.57 3.35 18.67
N THR A 260 10.36 3.57 19.96
CA THR A 260 9.18 3.08 20.69
C THR A 260 7.85 3.56 20.09
N PRO A 261 7.65 4.85 19.76
CA PRO A 261 6.38 5.30 19.19
C PRO A 261 6.05 4.60 17.87
N MET A 262 7.06 4.38 17.03
CA MET A 262 6.93 3.69 15.77
C MET A 262 6.53 2.22 15.97
N THR A 263 7.26 1.48 16.82
CA THR A 263 7.01 0.05 17.06
C THR A 263 5.66 -0.20 17.73
N VAL A 264 5.26 0.65 18.67
CA VAL A 264 3.94 0.60 19.32
C VAL A 264 2.82 0.95 18.33
N GLY A 265 3.03 1.96 17.47
CA GLY A 265 2.08 2.31 16.40
C GLY A 265 1.85 1.16 15.45
N TYR A 266 2.91 0.50 14.99
CA TYR A 266 2.84 -0.69 14.15
C TYR A 266 2.10 -1.85 14.82
N LEU A 267 2.39 -2.11 16.10
CA LEU A 267 1.71 -3.15 16.86
C LEU A 267 0.21 -2.86 16.98
N LEU A 268 -0.16 -1.65 17.37
CA LEU A 268 -1.55 -1.22 17.50
C LEU A 268 -2.31 -1.35 16.18
N TYR A 269 -1.72 -0.83 15.09
CA TYR A 269 -2.33 -0.91 13.76
C TYR A 269 -2.41 -2.36 13.26
N GLY A 270 -1.42 -3.18 13.56
CA GLY A 270 -1.46 -4.63 13.27
C GLY A 270 -2.61 -5.35 13.98
N ILE A 271 -2.82 -5.07 15.27
CA ILE A 271 -3.94 -5.62 16.05
C ILE A 271 -5.28 -5.21 15.46
N LEU A 272 -5.46 -3.93 15.17
CA LEU A 272 -6.71 -3.39 14.62
C LEU A 272 -6.97 -3.91 13.20
N ALA A 273 -5.93 -4.03 12.38
CA ALA A 273 -6.03 -4.62 11.04
C ALA A 273 -6.43 -6.10 11.11
N LEU A 274 -5.83 -6.87 12.02
CA LEU A 274 -6.16 -8.29 12.19
C LEU A 274 -7.60 -8.46 12.69
N ALA A 275 -8.00 -7.70 13.69
CA ALA A 275 -9.37 -7.73 14.22
C ALA A 275 -10.39 -7.41 13.11
N ALA A 276 -10.14 -6.39 12.29
CA ALA A 276 -10.99 -6.03 11.18
C ALA A 276 -11.04 -7.12 10.09
N ALA A 277 -9.90 -7.72 9.73
CA ALA A 277 -9.83 -8.80 8.74
C ALA A 277 -10.53 -10.08 9.23
N LEU A 278 -10.44 -10.42 10.52
CA LEU A 278 -11.16 -11.55 11.11
C LEU A 278 -12.66 -11.27 11.24
N TRP A 279 -13.03 -10.03 11.50
CA TRP A 279 -14.43 -9.61 11.50
C TRP A 279 -15.05 -9.65 10.11
N ALA A 280 -14.27 -9.35 9.06
CA ALA A 280 -14.65 -9.45 7.66
C ALA A 280 -14.85 -10.93 7.27
N ARG A 281 -16.02 -11.51 7.56
CA ARG A 281 -16.30 -12.89 7.12
C ARG A 281 -16.36 -12.90 5.58
N PRO A 282 -15.59 -13.79 4.91
CA PRO A 282 -15.82 -14.01 3.50
C PRO A 282 -17.23 -14.55 3.35
N GLU A 283 -18.05 -13.90 2.52
CA GLU A 283 -19.32 -14.48 2.11
C GLU A 283 -19.02 -15.85 1.49
N SER A 284 -19.65 -16.90 2.03
CA SER A 284 -19.55 -18.26 1.52
C SER A 284 -19.84 -18.21 0.02
N ARG A 285 -19.04 -18.92 -0.78
CA ARG A 285 -19.30 -19.09 -2.20
C ARG A 285 -20.76 -19.48 -2.36
N ASP A 286 -21.54 -18.67 -3.06
CA ASP A 286 -22.87 -19.07 -3.51
C ASP A 286 -22.69 -20.32 -4.41
N PRO A 287 -23.21 -21.47 -4.01
CA PRO A 287 -23.01 -22.71 -4.77
C PRO A 287 -23.65 -22.68 -6.16
N THR A 288 -24.40 -21.63 -6.49
CA THR A 288 -25.09 -21.49 -7.77
C THR A 288 -24.18 -21.06 -8.92
N VAL A 289 -23.00 -20.47 -8.65
CA VAL A 289 -22.09 -19.99 -9.72
C VAL A 289 -21.21 -21.12 -10.31
N THR A 290 -21.10 -22.25 -9.64
CA THR A 290 -20.28 -23.39 -10.12
C THR A 290 -21.02 -24.35 -11.06
N ARG A 291 -22.27 -24.06 -11.44
CA ARG A 291 -23.06 -24.96 -12.31
C ARG A 291 -23.04 -24.62 -13.81
N ASN A 292 -22.34 -23.54 -14.21
CA ASN A 292 -22.33 -23.05 -15.61
C ASN A 292 -20.92 -22.87 -16.20
N LEU A 293 -19.93 -23.67 -15.79
CA LEU A 293 -18.61 -23.76 -16.42
C LEU A 293 -18.35 -25.20 -16.84
#